data_41ae4c1a577af45c734cc78db72ec71b
#
_entry.id   41ae4c1a577af45c734cc78db72ec71b
#
_cell.length_a   1.000
_cell.length_b   1.000
_cell.length_c   1.000
_cell.angle_alpha   90.00
_cell.angle_beta   90.00
_cell.angle_gamma   90.00
#
_symmetry.space_group_name_H-M   'P 1'
#
loop_
_entity.id
_entity.type
_entity.pdbx_description
1 polymer ?
#
loop_
_entity_poly.entity_id
_entity_poly.type
_entity_poly.pdbx_seq_one_letter_code
_entity_poly.pdbx_strand_id
1 'polypeptide(L)'
;LMSNISQSKGVDAPIMFKAGTVIFAQGKTSKYLYLVKKGEVRLFKSKGTNLSAIELCGEKQILNEVAILTNKPNELTAIAKTDVELVLIDQKDILSVIKSSPQWVPEIFETLCERLKHTQEMIEEHNLASEKDPRLVISKDDEIKYIKAISEFNSQS
;
A
#
# COMPACT_ATOMS: atom_id res chain seq x y z
N LEU A 1 -18.19 -26.30 -1.38
CA LEU A 1 -17.85 -25.02 -2.06
C LEU A 1 -16.77 -24.22 -1.33
N MET A 2 -16.53 -24.43 -0.05
CA MET A 2 -15.45 -23.80 0.69
C MET A 2 -14.10 -24.57 0.65
N SER A 3 -14.07 -25.76 0.13
CA SER A 3 -12.87 -26.60 0.09
C SER A 3 -11.88 -26.30 -1.04
N ASN A 4 -12.24 -25.44 -2.00
CA ASN A 4 -11.38 -25.10 -3.14
C ASN A 4 -10.64 -23.75 -3.01
N ILE A 5 -10.82 -23.02 -1.90
CA ILE A 5 -10.07 -21.79 -1.64
C ILE A 5 -8.71 -22.07 -0.97
N SER A 6 -8.49 -23.30 -0.50
CA SER A 6 -7.28 -23.66 0.26
C SER A 6 -6.11 -24.17 -0.60
N GLN A 7 -6.13 -23.99 -1.92
CA GLN A 7 -5.03 -24.43 -2.79
C GLN A 7 -4.31 -23.32 -3.57
N SER A 8 -4.49 -22.05 -3.25
CA SER A 8 -3.54 -21.04 -3.68
C SER A 8 -2.31 -21.13 -2.79
N LYS A 9 -1.34 -21.89 -3.24
CA LYS A 9 -0.01 -21.96 -2.60
C LYS A 9 0.60 -20.57 -2.59
N GLY A 10 0.51 -19.85 -1.47
CA GLY A 10 1.26 -18.62 -1.30
C GLY A 10 0.58 -17.47 -0.56
N VAL A 11 -0.73 -17.54 -0.28
CA VAL A 11 -1.46 -16.41 0.36
C VAL A 11 -1.32 -16.40 1.90
N ASP A 12 -0.96 -17.52 2.51
CA ASP A 12 -1.09 -17.69 3.98
C ASP A 12 0.22 -17.50 4.78
N ALA A 13 1.37 -17.47 4.15
CA ALA A 13 2.64 -17.30 4.84
C ALA A 13 3.04 -15.81 4.87
N PRO A 14 3.12 -15.17 6.05
CA PRO A 14 3.56 -13.79 6.15
C PRO A 14 5.04 -13.66 5.75
N ILE A 15 5.35 -12.58 5.04
CA ILE A 15 6.72 -12.19 4.71
C ILE A 15 7.14 -11.08 5.68
N MET A 16 8.36 -11.19 6.20
CA MET A 16 8.93 -10.19 7.10
C MET A 16 9.73 -9.14 6.35
N PHE A 17 9.48 -7.87 6.68
CA PHE A 17 10.27 -6.73 6.24
C PHE A 17 10.85 -6.02 7.45
N LYS A 18 12.13 -5.68 7.39
CA LYS A 18 12.79 -4.90 8.44
C LYS A 18 12.38 -3.43 8.39
N ALA A 19 12.39 -2.78 9.55
CA ALA A 19 12.17 -1.34 9.64
C ALA A 19 13.06 -0.57 8.64
N GLY A 20 12.48 0.41 7.95
CA GLY A 20 13.15 1.20 6.91
C GLY A 20 13.14 0.58 5.51
N THR A 21 12.65 -0.66 5.34
CA THR A 21 12.56 -1.31 4.03
C THR A 21 11.42 -0.72 3.22
N VAL A 22 11.67 -0.42 1.94
CA VAL A 22 10.64 -0.05 0.96
C VAL A 22 9.90 -1.31 0.53
N ILE A 23 8.58 -1.33 0.71
CA ILE A 23 7.71 -2.45 0.36
C ILE A 23 7.27 -2.33 -1.10
N PHE A 24 6.78 -1.16 -1.48
CA PHE A 24 6.49 -0.78 -2.86
C PHE A 24 6.71 0.73 -3.05
N ALA A 25 6.93 1.15 -4.30
CA ALA A 25 7.24 2.55 -4.60
C ALA A 25 6.22 3.19 -5.53
N GLN A 26 5.96 4.47 -5.32
CA GLN A 26 5.14 5.34 -6.17
C GLN A 26 5.59 5.28 -7.63
N GLY A 27 4.64 5.20 -8.55
CA GLY A 27 4.89 5.14 -9.99
C GLY A 27 5.27 3.76 -10.53
N LYS A 28 5.59 2.80 -9.66
CA LYS A 28 5.85 1.42 -10.05
C LYS A 28 4.57 0.58 -10.03
N THR A 29 4.52 -0.46 -10.84
CA THR A 29 3.43 -1.43 -10.78
C THR A 29 3.71 -2.46 -9.70
N SER A 30 2.69 -2.85 -8.97
CA SER A 30 2.73 -3.94 -8.01
C SER A 30 1.74 -5.03 -8.43
N LYS A 31 2.06 -6.26 -8.07
CA LYS A 31 1.17 -7.41 -8.30
C LYS A 31 0.45 -7.86 -7.05
N TYR A 32 0.71 -7.21 -5.92
CA TYR A 32 0.24 -7.65 -4.62
C TYR A 32 -0.57 -6.59 -3.89
N LEU A 33 -1.67 -7.02 -3.31
CA LEU A 33 -2.30 -6.38 -2.16
C LEU A 33 -1.58 -6.86 -0.90
N TYR A 34 -1.35 -5.99 0.05
CA TYR A 34 -0.65 -6.34 1.28
C TYR A 34 -1.59 -6.22 2.48
N LEU A 35 -1.66 -7.26 3.29
CA LEU A 35 -2.39 -7.25 4.56
C LEU A 35 -1.38 -7.21 5.71
N VAL A 36 -1.45 -6.19 6.55
CA VAL A 36 -0.57 -6.04 7.72
C VAL A 36 -1.02 -7.00 8.81
N LYS A 37 -0.16 -7.96 9.15
CA LYS A 37 -0.38 -8.92 10.26
C LYS A 37 0.26 -8.44 11.55
N LYS A 38 1.39 -7.72 11.45
CA LYS A 38 2.09 -7.17 12.61
C LYS A 38 2.95 -5.97 12.20
N GLY A 39 3.08 -5.02 13.11
CA GLY A 39 3.91 -3.83 12.93
C GLY A 39 3.17 -2.68 12.25
N GLU A 40 3.92 -1.68 11.83
CA GLU A 40 3.41 -0.43 11.25
C GLU A 40 4.12 -0.11 9.95
N VAL A 41 3.35 0.29 8.93
CA VAL A 41 3.82 0.76 7.62
C VAL A 41 3.42 2.21 7.45
N ARG A 42 4.34 3.03 6.99
CA ARG A 42 4.09 4.44 6.67
C ARG A 42 3.99 4.61 5.16
N LEU A 43 2.93 5.29 4.72
CA LEU A 43 2.69 5.62 3.33
C LEU A 43 3.13 7.05 3.04
N PHE A 44 3.85 7.23 1.92
CA PHE A 44 4.43 8.51 1.51
C PHE A 44 4.00 8.89 0.11
N LYS A 45 3.87 10.20 -0.11
CA LYS A 45 3.78 10.82 -1.44
C LYS A 45 5.03 11.62 -1.72
N SER A 46 5.63 11.37 -2.88
CA SER A 46 6.74 12.18 -3.40
C SER A 46 6.22 13.24 -4.37
N LYS A 47 6.63 14.48 -4.16
CA LYS A 47 6.43 15.61 -5.10
C LYS A 47 7.78 16.28 -5.33
N GLY A 48 8.41 16.03 -6.49
CA GLY A 48 9.77 16.50 -6.76
C GLY A 48 10.76 15.91 -5.73
N THR A 49 11.43 16.77 -4.99
CA THR A 49 12.39 16.39 -3.94
C THR A 49 11.78 16.23 -2.55
N ASN A 50 10.49 16.55 -2.40
CA ASN A 50 9.80 16.51 -1.11
C ASN A 50 9.09 15.18 -0.91
N LEU A 51 9.18 14.66 0.31
CA LEU A 51 8.51 13.44 0.75
C LEU A 51 7.54 13.79 1.89
N SER A 52 6.26 13.53 1.66
CA SER A 52 5.20 13.76 2.66
C SER A 52 4.64 12.43 3.14
N ALA A 53 4.59 12.23 4.46
CA ALA A 53 3.89 11.12 5.06
C ALA A 53 2.38 11.37 5.00
N ILE A 54 1.63 10.44 4.42
CA ILE A 54 0.20 10.55 4.19
C ILE A 54 -0.60 9.73 5.19
N GLU A 55 -0.15 8.53 5.50
CA GLU A 55 -0.88 7.60 6.34
C GLU A 55 0.07 6.66 7.10
N LEU A 56 -0.38 6.22 8.28
CA LEU A 56 0.25 5.19 9.07
C LEU A 56 -0.71 4.01 9.18
N CYS A 57 -0.32 2.87 8.62
CA CYS A 57 -1.10 1.65 8.58
C CYS A 57 -0.56 0.63 9.58
N GLY A 58 -1.45 0.06 10.38
CA GLY A 58 -1.16 -0.95 11.39
C GLY A 58 -1.83 -2.29 11.11
N GLU A 59 -1.88 -3.14 12.13
CA GLU A 59 -2.44 -4.49 12.03
C GLU A 59 -3.87 -4.51 11.49
N LYS A 60 -4.18 -5.51 10.68
CA LYS A 60 -5.46 -5.75 10.01
C LYS A 60 -5.81 -4.73 8.91
N GLN A 61 -4.94 -3.78 8.62
CA GLN A 61 -5.13 -2.87 7.50
C GLN A 61 -4.52 -3.42 6.22
N ILE A 62 -5.09 -3.01 5.09
CA ILE A 62 -4.61 -3.38 3.75
C ILE A 62 -3.88 -2.21 3.11
N LEU A 63 -2.94 -2.51 2.23
CA LEU A 63 -2.17 -1.53 1.49
C LEU A 63 -2.24 -1.84 -0.01
N ASN A 64 -2.19 -0.79 -0.82
CA ASN A 64 -2.12 -0.87 -2.28
C ASN A 64 -3.42 -1.31 -2.98
N GLU A 65 -4.55 -1.22 -2.29
CA GLU A 65 -5.85 -1.68 -2.79
C GLU A 65 -6.28 -0.95 -4.06
N VAL A 66 -6.08 0.37 -4.12
CA VAL A 66 -6.49 1.17 -5.28
C VAL A 66 -5.71 0.76 -6.53
N ALA A 67 -4.39 0.65 -6.42
CA ALA A 67 -3.54 0.26 -7.55
C ALA A 67 -3.88 -1.14 -8.07
N ILE A 68 -4.10 -2.09 -7.17
CA ILE A 68 -4.41 -3.48 -7.50
C ILE A 68 -5.79 -3.62 -8.15
N LEU A 69 -6.81 -2.98 -7.58
CA LEU A 69 -8.19 -3.11 -8.08
C LEU A 69 -8.44 -2.30 -9.36
N THR A 70 -7.71 -1.21 -9.55
CA THR A 70 -7.83 -0.38 -10.77
C THR A 70 -6.78 -0.69 -11.83
N ASN A 71 -5.85 -1.61 -11.54
CA ASN A 71 -4.73 -1.98 -12.43
C ASN A 71 -3.89 -0.76 -12.87
N LYS A 72 -3.60 0.12 -11.91
CA LYS A 72 -2.80 1.33 -12.12
C LYS A 72 -1.48 1.26 -11.36
N PRO A 73 -0.48 2.08 -11.72
CA PRO A 73 0.72 2.23 -10.91
C PRO A 73 0.41 2.68 -9.49
N ASN A 74 1.29 2.31 -8.54
CA ASN A 74 1.16 2.72 -7.15
C ASN A 74 1.15 4.25 -7.03
N GLU A 75 0.19 4.80 -6.32
CA GLU A 75 0.09 6.25 -6.09
C GLU A 75 0.96 6.71 -4.92
N LEU A 76 1.33 5.81 -4.04
CA LEU A 76 2.12 6.05 -2.84
C LEU A 76 3.33 5.11 -2.76
N THR A 77 4.28 5.47 -1.91
CA THR A 77 5.39 4.61 -1.50
C THR A 77 5.13 4.10 -0.09
N ALA A 78 5.29 2.80 0.14
CA ALA A 78 5.16 2.17 1.44
C ALA A 78 6.53 1.80 2.02
N ILE A 79 6.79 2.23 3.25
CA ILE A 79 8.03 1.93 3.99
C ILE A 79 7.66 1.36 5.35
N ALA A 80 8.28 0.26 5.72
CA ALA A 80 8.14 -0.33 7.05
C ALA A 80 8.66 0.64 8.12
N LYS A 81 7.79 1.11 9.00
CA LYS A 81 8.17 1.98 10.12
C LYS A 81 8.81 1.17 11.24
N THR A 82 8.29 -0.01 11.49
CA THR A 82 8.82 -1.03 12.39
C THR A 82 9.17 -2.28 11.59
N ASP A 83 9.68 -3.32 12.21
CA ASP A 83 9.67 -4.65 11.62
C ASP A 83 8.21 -5.06 11.39
N VAL A 84 7.86 -5.51 10.20
CA VAL A 84 6.48 -5.83 9.82
C VAL A 84 6.36 -7.25 9.25
N GLU A 85 5.22 -7.86 9.49
CA GLU A 85 4.79 -9.09 8.86
C GLU A 85 3.61 -8.78 7.93
N LEU A 86 3.76 -9.07 6.64
CA LEU A 86 2.77 -8.82 5.61
C LEU A 86 2.35 -10.12 4.92
N VAL A 87 1.05 -10.30 4.73
CA VAL A 87 0.53 -11.30 3.81
C VAL A 87 0.36 -10.66 2.45
N LEU A 88 0.91 -11.28 1.42
CA LEU A 88 0.83 -10.83 0.03
C LEU A 88 -0.26 -11.61 -0.70
N ILE A 89 -1.24 -10.88 -1.24
CA ILE A 89 -2.35 -11.45 -2.01
C ILE A 89 -2.16 -11.07 -3.46
N ASP A 90 -2.02 -12.08 -4.34
CA ASP A 90 -1.79 -11.83 -5.77
C ASP A 90 -3.02 -11.17 -6.41
N GLN A 91 -2.79 -10.16 -7.24
CA GLN A 91 -3.83 -9.47 -7.99
C GLN A 91 -4.70 -10.43 -8.81
N LYS A 92 -4.10 -11.46 -9.40
CA LYS A 92 -4.84 -12.44 -10.19
C LYS A 92 -5.87 -13.22 -9.37
N ASP A 93 -5.53 -13.55 -8.14
CA ASP A 93 -6.43 -14.25 -7.23
C ASP A 93 -7.60 -13.36 -6.84
N ILE A 94 -7.34 -12.08 -6.53
CA ILE A 94 -8.37 -11.09 -6.23
C ILE A 94 -9.31 -10.91 -7.42
N LEU A 95 -8.76 -10.68 -8.61
CA LEU A 95 -9.56 -10.46 -9.82
C LEU A 95 -10.36 -11.71 -10.21
N SER A 96 -9.83 -12.90 -9.97
CA SER A 96 -10.56 -14.16 -10.18
C SER A 96 -11.76 -14.27 -9.26
N VAL A 97 -11.61 -13.95 -7.98
CA VAL A 97 -12.71 -13.94 -7.01
C VAL A 97 -13.77 -12.90 -7.41
N ILE A 98 -13.36 -11.70 -7.78
CA ILE A 98 -14.28 -10.63 -8.20
C ILE A 98 -15.06 -11.04 -9.46
N LYS A 99 -14.40 -11.64 -10.47
CA LYS A 99 -15.03 -12.11 -11.70
C LYS A 99 -16.05 -13.24 -11.48
N SER A 100 -15.81 -14.08 -10.49
CA SER A 100 -16.73 -15.18 -10.13
C SER A 100 -17.86 -14.76 -9.20
N SER A 101 -17.85 -13.52 -8.73
CA SER A 101 -18.87 -12.97 -7.85
C SER A 101 -20.08 -12.40 -8.62
N PRO A 102 -21.24 -12.17 -7.96
CA PRO A 102 -22.35 -11.45 -8.58
C PRO A 102 -21.93 -10.08 -9.12
N GLN A 103 -22.56 -9.63 -10.20
CA GLN A 103 -22.19 -8.41 -10.93
C GLN A 103 -22.15 -7.14 -10.08
N TRP A 104 -22.94 -7.05 -9.04
CA TRP A 104 -22.95 -5.89 -8.14
C TRP A 104 -21.66 -5.75 -7.30
N VAL A 105 -20.90 -6.82 -7.13
CA VAL A 105 -19.63 -6.80 -6.35
C VAL A 105 -18.55 -5.97 -7.05
N PRO A 106 -18.21 -6.20 -8.33
CA PRO A 106 -17.26 -5.33 -9.04
C PRO A 106 -17.69 -3.86 -9.06
N GLU A 107 -18.97 -3.58 -9.24
CA GLU A 107 -19.50 -2.21 -9.27
C GLU A 107 -19.29 -1.48 -7.93
N ILE A 108 -19.53 -2.17 -6.80
CA ILE A 108 -19.25 -1.62 -5.47
C ILE A 108 -17.74 -1.36 -5.28
N PHE A 109 -16.90 -2.32 -5.68
CA PHE A 109 -15.45 -2.16 -5.55
C PHE A 109 -14.93 -0.97 -6.35
N GLU A 110 -15.37 -0.80 -7.59
CA GLU A 110 -15.01 0.34 -8.43
C GLU A 110 -15.39 1.67 -7.77
N THR A 111 -16.63 1.76 -7.29
CA THR A 111 -17.12 2.96 -6.58
C THR A 111 -16.29 3.27 -5.32
N LEU A 112 -15.95 2.25 -4.53
CA LEU A 112 -15.13 2.43 -3.32
C LEU A 112 -13.71 2.87 -3.67
N CYS A 113 -13.10 2.32 -4.72
CA CYS A 113 -11.77 2.71 -5.19
C CYS A 113 -11.76 4.17 -5.66
N GLU A 114 -12.76 4.61 -6.41
CA GLU A 114 -12.88 6.01 -6.83
C GLU A 114 -13.01 6.96 -5.63
N ARG A 115 -13.80 6.61 -4.64
CA ARG A 115 -13.94 7.41 -3.41
C ARG A 115 -12.65 7.49 -2.61
N LEU A 116 -11.93 6.37 -2.45
CA LEU A 116 -10.63 6.35 -1.78
C LEU A 116 -9.62 7.23 -2.50
N LYS A 117 -9.55 7.13 -3.83
CA LYS A 117 -8.67 7.96 -4.65
C LYS A 117 -8.97 9.43 -4.47
N HIS A 118 -10.23 9.83 -4.57
CA HIS A 118 -10.65 11.22 -4.39
C HIS A 118 -10.28 11.73 -2.97
N THR A 119 -10.48 10.91 -1.95
CA THR A 119 -10.11 11.26 -0.57
C THR A 119 -8.60 11.47 -0.41
N GLN A 120 -7.78 10.59 -1.01
CA GLN A 120 -6.32 10.74 -1.00
C GLN A 120 -5.87 12.02 -1.70
N GLU A 121 -6.42 12.32 -2.88
CA GLU A 121 -6.15 13.55 -3.62
C GLU A 121 -6.49 14.81 -2.80
N MET A 122 -7.62 14.82 -2.11
CA MET A 122 -8.00 15.92 -1.22
C MET A 122 -7.02 16.12 -0.05
N ILE A 123 -6.58 15.03 0.57
CA ILE A 123 -5.57 15.07 1.66
C ILE A 123 -4.26 15.68 1.14
N GLU A 124 -3.84 15.30 -0.05
CA GLU A 124 -2.61 15.80 -0.67
C GLU A 124 -2.70 17.29 -1.02
N GLU A 125 -3.79 17.71 -1.67
CA GLU A 125 -4.00 19.11 -2.09
C GLU A 125 -4.01 20.09 -0.92
N HIS A 126 -4.54 19.67 0.21
CA HIS A 126 -4.71 20.51 1.39
C HIS A 126 -3.64 20.27 2.47
N ASN A 127 -2.66 19.38 2.26
CA ASN A 127 -1.65 18.97 3.25
C ASN A 127 -2.24 18.58 4.62
N LEU A 128 -3.46 18.05 4.62
CA LEU A 128 -4.23 17.83 5.85
C LEU A 128 -3.62 16.78 6.77
N ALA A 129 -2.87 15.82 6.22
CA ALA A 129 -2.30 14.72 7.00
C ALA A 129 -1.12 15.16 7.87
N SER A 130 -0.19 15.94 7.32
CA SER A 130 1.04 16.35 8.02
C SER A 130 0.83 17.38 9.12
N GLU A 131 -0.22 18.20 9.02
CA GLU A 131 -0.50 19.25 10.00
C GLU A 131 -1.27 18.75 11.23
N LYS A 132 -1.97 17.62 11.13
CA LYS A 132 -2.94 17.17 12.14
C LYS A 132 -2.52 15.93 12.90
N ASP A 133 -1.64 15.08 12.36
CA ASP A 133 -1.23 13.83 13.00
C ASP A 133 0.27 13.82 13.30
N PRO A 134 0.66 13.96 14.58
CA PRO A 134 2.08 13.93 14.97
C PRO A 134 2.82 12.65 14.56
N ARG A 135 2.10 11.53 14.35
CA ARG A 135 2.69 10.26 13.91
C ARG A 135 3.16 10.29 12.46
N LEU A 136 2.67 11.26 11.68
CA LEU A 136 3.03 11.46 10.27
C LEU A 136 4.19 12.46 10.10
N VAL A 137 4.60 13.14 11.15
CA VAL A 137 5.76 14.02 11.13
C VAL A 137 7.03 13.17 11.08
N ILE A 138 7.88 13.44 10.10
CA ILE A 138 9.19 12.81 9.95
C ILE A 138 10.30 13.83 10.17
N SER A 139 11.40 13.40 10.77
CA SER A 139 12.59 14.23 10.88
C SER A 139 13.27 14.40 9.52
N LYS A 140 14.07 15.47 9.36
CA LYS A 140 14.85 15.66 8.12
C LYS A 140 15.84 14.52 7.87
N ASP A 141 16.40 13.96 8.93
CA ASP A 141 17.35 12.84 8.83
C ASP A 141 16.64 11.57 8.35
N ASP A 142 15.43 11.31 8.85
CA ASP A 142 14.61 10.19 8.38
C ASP A 142 14.14 10.41 6.94
N GLU A 143 13.76 11.62 6.56
CA GLU A 143 13.40 11.96 5.18
C GLU A 143 14.54 11.63 4.21
N ILE A 144 15.77 12.01 4.54
CA ILE A 144 16.97 11.72 3.74
C ILE A 144 17.18 10.21 3.62
N LYS A 145 17.05 9.47 4.71
CA LYS A 145 17.16 8.00 4.71
C LYS A 145 16.10 7.34 3.82
N TYR A 146 14.85 7.80 3.90
CA TYR A 146 13.75 7.26 3.10
C TYR A 146 13.93 7.59 1.62
N ILE A 147 14.33 8.81 1.27
CA ILE A 147 14.62 9.19 -0.12
C ILE A 147 15.73 8.30 -0.70
N LYS A 148 16.78 8.06 0.06
CA LYS A 148 17.88 7.17 -0.34
C LYS A 148 17.36 5.73 -0.56
N ALA A 149 16.61 5.19 0.39
CA ALA A 149 16.03 3.86 0.29
C ALA A 149 15.10 3.70 -0.93
N ILE A 150 14.28 4.70 -1.22
CA ILE A 150 13.42 4.73 -2.40
C ILE A 150 14.24 4.75 -3.69
N SER A 151 15.29 5.56 -3.75
CA SER A 151 16.20 5.64 -4.90
C SER A 151 16.89 4.30 -5.16
N GLU A 152 17.38 3.64 -4.13
CA GLU A 152 17.99 2.31 -4.21
C GLU A 152 16.99 1.25 -4.67
N PHE A 153 15.77 1.27 -4.13
CA PHE A 153 14.70 0.36 -4.53
C PHE A 153 14.35 0.54 -6.03
N ASN A 154 14.24 1.78 -6.49
CA ASN A 154 13.92 2.08 -7.89
C ASN A 154 15.04 1.68 -8.86
N SER A 155 16.29 1.69 -8.42
CA SER A 155 17.45 1.29 -9.25
C SER A 155 17.59 -0.22 -9.42
N GLN A 156 16.99 -1.01 -8.52
CA GLN A 156 17.03 -2.48 -8.54
C GLN A 156 15.88 -3.12 -9.34
N SER A 157 14.92 -2.36 -9.81
CA SER A 157 13.71 -2.84 -10.49
C SER A 157 13.75 -2.61 -12.00
#